data_d3afac94b0218230d847e2c520851c4d
#
_entry.id   d3afac94b0218230d847e2c520851c4d
#
_cell.length_a   1.000
_cell.length_b   1.000
_cell.length_c   1.000
_cell.angle_alpha   90.00
_cell.angle_beta   90.00
_cell.angle_gamma   90.00
#
_symmetry.space_group_name_H-M   'P 1'
#
loop_
_entity.id
_entity.type
_entity.pdbx_description
1 polymer ?
#
loop_
_entity_poly.entity_id
_entity_poly.type
_entity_poly.pdbx_seq_one_letter_code
_entity_poly.pdbx_strand_id
1 'polypeptide(L)'
;MHIDRVVYLPITEDTVRLANLKSGGLDLIERALATDIKDIRSDPKLRLATALGIGYWGLDVNVGNGERVKNPLGSSAKVRQALDAAIDREALNQVVFNGEFFPGNQWVSPENSYYQQAFPVPKRDLAKAKALLKEGGVTAPFDVDFMVPKGAEPQAVAEVIQAMAAEVGINMKIRVTEFATSLKQAEAGEYEAYLLAWSGRSDPDGNLYSFHKCKAPLNYPGSCNPEIDKLLDQSRIPSDTGQRKAIYEKLTKLILDNEAILYLYHPRVLIAHTTRLEGYRQLSDGLVRVVGLTLK
;
A
#
# COMPACT_ATOMS: atom_id res chain seq x y z
N MET A 1 33.90 -3.05 11.85
CA MET A 1 32.92 -2.09 11.26
C MET A 1 33.78 -0.99 10.65
N HIS A 2 33.53 -0.59 9.41
CA HIS A 2 34.35 0.40 8.69
C HIS A 2 33.67 1.79 8.64
N ILE A 3 32.55 1.95 9.35
CA ILE A 3 31.84 3.22 9.54
C ILE A 3 31.75 3.46 11.05
N ASP A 4 32.26 4.61 11.49
CA ASP A 4 32.31 4.96 12.92
C ASP A 4 31.01 5.61 13.40
N ARG A 5 30.30 6.30 12.48
CA ARG A 5 29.09 7.04 12.81
C ARG A 5 28.08 7.00 11.67
N VAL A 6 26.80 6.80 12.00
CA VAL A 6 25.66 6.97 11.11
C VAL A 6 24.77 8.09 11.64
N VAL A 7 24.38 9.01 10.77
CA VAL A 7 23.51 10.13 11.10
C VAL A 7 22.25 10.04 10.22
N TYR A 8 21.09 9.91 10.84
CA TYR A 8 19.81 9.98 10.16
C TYR A 8 19.27 11.40 10.18
N LEU A 9 19.01 11.95 9.00
CA LEU A 9 18.42 13.28 8.83
C LEU A 9 16.99 13.14 8.28
N PRO A 10 15.95 13.50 9.05
CA PRO A 10 14.57 13.43 8.61
C PRO A 10 14.25 14.60 7.65
N ILE A 11 14.44 14.37 6.35
CA ILE A 11 14.09 15.32 5.29
C ILE A 11 12.80 14.82 4.63
N THR A 12 11.71 15.52 4.82
CA THR A 12 10.37 15.13 4.37
C THR A 12 10.16 15.32 2.86
N GLU A 13 10.79 16.35 2.28
CA GLU A 13 10.63 16.69 0.87
C GLU A 13 11.54 15.82 -0.02
N ASP A 14 10.94 15.05 -0.93
CA ASP A 14 11.64 14.07 -1.79
C ASP A 14 12.72 14.73 -2.67
N THR A 15 12.39 15.84 -3.32
CA THR A 15 13.30 16.59 -4.18
C THR A 15 14.51 17.13 -3.41
N VAL A 16 14.31 17.53 -2.15
CA VAL A 16 15.39 18.02 -1.27
C VAL A 16 16.32 16.87 -0.89
N ARG A 17 15.79 15.66 -0.63
CA ARG A 17 16.63 14.48 -0.36
C ARG A 17 17.55 14.16 -1.54
N LEU A 18 17.00 14.09 -2.76
CA LEU A 18 17.79 13.80 -3.96
C LEU A 18 18.83 14.90 -4.25
N ALA A 19 18.47 16.18 -4.10
CA ALA A 19 19.38 17.30 -4.28
C ALA A 19 20.58 17.21 -3.30
N ASN A 20 20.32 16.89 -2.04
CA ASN A 20 21.37 16.71 -1.04
C ASN A 20 22.27 15.49 -1.35
N LEU A 21 21.73 14.40 -1.86
CA LEU A 21 22.53 13.26 -2.31
C LEU A 21 23.46 13.66 -3.48
N LYS A 22 22.94 14.36 -4.49
CA LYS A 22 23.70 14.83 -5.65
C LYS A 22 24.82 15.82 -5.29
N SER A 23 24.56 16.71 -4.32
CA SER A 23 25.55 17.68 -3.85
C SER A 23 26.55 17.11 -2.87
N GLY A 24 26.39 15.86 -2.40
CA GLY A 24 27.26 15.22 -1.43
C GLY A 24 26.98 15.58 0.02
N GLY A 25 25.85 16.23 0.30
CA GLY A 25 25.36 16.49 1.67
C GLY A 25 24.80 15.23 2.36
N LEU A 26 24.45 14.21 1.57
CA LEU A 26 24.03 12.88 2.03
C LEU A 26 24.81 11.80 1.27
N ASP A 27 25.07 10.68 1.93
CA ASP A 27 25.70 9.51 1.31
C ASP A 27 24.69 8.47 0.83
N LEU A 28 23.49 8.45 1.43
CA LEU A 28 22.39 7.55 1.11
C LEU A 28 21.06 8.24 1.37
N ILE A 29 20.08 8.00 0.51
CA ILE A 29 18.68 8.38 0.73
C ILE A 29 17.76 7.17 0.63
N GLU A 30 16.80 7.11 1.53
CA GLU A 30 15.67 6.20 1.48
C GLU A 30 14.53 6.81 0.65
N ARG A 31 13.68 5.95 0.08
CA ARG A 31 12.46 6.34 -0.64
C ARG A 31 12.74 7.35 -1.78
N ALA A 32 13.72 7.03 -2.63
CA ALA A 32 13.85 7.74 -3.89
C ALA A 32 12.55 7.56 -4.70
N LEU A 33 12.12 8.61 -5.41
CA LEU A 33 10.91 8.51 -6.23
C LEU A 33 11.11 7.60 -7.44
N ALA A 34 10.06 6.90 -7.85
CA ALA A 34 10.09 6.09 -9.06
C ALA A 34 10.39 6.95 -10.31
N THR A 35 9.94 8.20 -10.34
CA THR A 35 10.22 9.17 -11.39
C THR A 35 11.69 9.56 -11.49
N ASP A 36 12.44 9.45 -10.41
CA ASP A 36 13.86 9.83 -10.36
C ASP A 36 14.82 8.70 -10.74
N ILE A 37 14.32 7.47 -10.95
CA ILE A 37 15.14 6.27 -11.24
C ILE A 37 16.07 6.50 -12.43
N LYS A 38 15.54 7.07 -13.52
CA LYS A 38 16.31 7.32 -14.75
C LYS A 38 17.45 8.30 -14.49
N ASP A 39 17.17 9.36 -13.75
CA ASP A 39 18.11 10.41 -13.40
C ASP A 39 19.22 9.87 -12.48
N ILE A 40 18.86 9.11 -11.45
CA ILE A 40 19.82 8.46 -10.55
C ILE A 40 20.72 7.48 -11.29
N ARG A 41 20.16 6.65 -12.18
CA ARG A 41 20.93 5.67 -12.98
C ARG A 41 21.88 6.30 -13.97
N SER A 42 21.59 7.51 -14.47
CA SER A 42 22.44 8.24 -15.42
C SER A 42 23.58 9.00 -14.74
N ASP A 43 23.51 9.23 -13.44
CA ASP A 43 24.56 9.94 -12.71
C ASP A 43 25.70 8.97 -12.33
N PRO A 44 26.95 9.19 -12.85
CA PRO A 44 28.08 8.30 -12.57
C PRO A 44 28.53 8.28 -11.10
N LYS A 45 28.10 9.27 -10.30
CA LYS A 45 28.41 9.37 -8.88
C LYS A 45 27.41 8.64 -8.00
N LEU A 46 26.31 8.18 -8.56
CA LEU A 46 25.21 7.55 -7.83
C LEU A 46 25.07 6.06 -8.15
N ARG A 47 24.43 5.35 -7.26
CA ARG A 47 23.93 3.98 -7.42
C ARG A 47 22.50 3.91 -6.95
N LEU A 48 21.68 3.14 -7.65
CA LEU A 48 20.33 2.78 -7.23
C LEU A 48 20.31 1.32 -6.79
N ALA A 49 20.01 1.06 -5.54
CA ALA A 49 19.76 -0.28 -5.00
C ALA A 49 18.25 -0.50 -4.89
N THR A 50 17.75 -1.62 -5.41
CA THR A 50 16.31 -1.91 -5.44
C THR A 50 16.00 -3.32 -5.00
N ALA A 51 14.85 -3.52 -4.38
CA ALA A 51 14.24 -4.82 -4.13
C ALA A 51 12.72 -4.70 -4.22
N LEU A 52 12.00 -5.78 -4.55
CA LEU A 52 10.56 -5.80 -4.36
C LEU A 52 10.26 -5.73 -2.86
N GLY A 53 9.45 -4.76 -2.44
CA GLY A 53 9.05 -4.61 -1.05
C GLY A 53 8.11 -5.71 -0.58
N ILE A 54 8.12 -5.99 0.71
CA ILE A 54 7.19 -6.94 1.36
C ILE A 54 5.89 -6.28 1.82
N GLY A 55 5.78 -4.98 1.63
CA GLY A 55 4.61 -4.17 1.97
C GLY A 55 3.63 -4.00 0.81
N TYR A 56 2.62 -3.19 1.07
CA TYR A 56 1.60 -2.83 0.09
C TYR A 56 1.09 -1.41 0.31
N TRP A 57 0.47 -0.86 -0.71
CA TRP A 57 -0.43 0.28 -0.62
C TRP A 57 -1.86 -0.19 -0.87
N GLY A 58 -2.79 0.33 -0.10
CA GLY A 58 -4.20 -0.01 -0.19
C GLY A 58 -5.10 1.17 0.14
N LEU A 59 -6.37 0.98 -0.12
CA LEU A 59 -7.45 1.87 0.27
C LEU A 59 -8.19 1.22 1.44
N ASP A 60 -8.04 1.76 2.63
CA ASP A 60 -8.85 1.39 3.78
C ASP A 60 -10.22 2.07 3.66
N VAL A 61 -11.28 1.30 3.65
CA VAL A 61 -12.65 1.79 3.63
C VAL A 61 -13.26 1.64 5.02
N ASN A 62 -13.76 2.71 5.58
CA ASN A 62 -14.44 2.68 6.86
C ASN A 62 -15.78 1.94 6.74
N VAL A 63 -15.87 0.73 7.31
CA VAL A 63 -17.05 -0.14 7.26
C VAL A 63 -17.69 -0.39 8.61
N GLY A 64 -17.04 0.00 9.70
CA GLY A 64 -17.51 -0.28 11.06
C GLY A 64 -16.96 0.64 12.16
N ASN A 65 -16.24 1.70 11.81
CA ASN A 65 -15.61 2.60 12.77
C ASN A 65 -16.29 3.97 12.80
N GLY A 66 -17.21 4.18 13.73
CA GLY A 66 -17.89 5.46 13.96
C GLY A 66 -18.97 5.81 12.94
N GLU A 67 -19.27 7.11 12.81
CA GLU A 67 -20.44 7.58 12.07
C GLU A 67 -20.26 7.65 10.54
N ARG A 68 -19.02 7.69 10.06
CA ARG A 68 -18.72 7.84 8.63
C ARG A 68 -18.95 6.59 7.79
N VAL A 69 -19.31 5.48 8.42
CA VAL A 69 -19.72 4.22 7.75
C VAL A 69 -21.01 4.34 6.97
N LYS A 70 -21.80 5.40 7.18
CA LYS A 70 -23.14 5.59 6.57
C LYS A 70 -23.09 5.94 5.08
N ASN A 71 -21.92 6.24 4.55
CA ASN A 71 -21.76 6.46 3.13
C ASN A 71 -21.90 5.13 2.34
N PRO A 72 -22.31 5.18 1.05
CA PRO A 72 -22.53 3.98 0.25
C PRO A 72 -21.32 3.04 0.20
N LEU A 73 -20.09 3.57 0.18
CA LEU A 73 -18.87 2.77 0.14
C LEU A 73 -18.68 1.97 1.45
N GLY A 74 -18.93 2.60 2.61
CA GLY A 74 -18.85 1.94 3.91
C GLY A 74 -19.93 0.88 4.12
N SER A 75 -21.17 1.20 3.72
CA SER A 75 -22.35 0.37 4.02
C SER A 75 -22.51 -0.85 3.12
N SER A 76 -21.89 -0.91 1.92
CA SER A 76 -22.10 -1.97 0.94
C SER A 76 -20.83 -2.55 0.37
N ALA A 77 -20.61 -3.86 0.55
CA ALA A 77 -19.51 -4.58 -0.09
C ALA A 77 -19.60 -4.52 -1.63
N LYS A 78 -20.81 -4.50 -2.19
CA LYS A 78 -21.01 -4.34 -3.64
C LYS A 78 -20.50 -3.01 -4.17
N VAL A 79 -20.63 -1.95 -3.39
CA VAL A 79 -20.11 -0.62 -3.78
C VAL A 79 -18.57 -0.60 -3.68
N ARG A 80 -17.97 -1.27 -2.71
CA ARG A 80 -16.50 -1.45 -2.63
C ARG A 80 -15.98 -2.26 -3.81
N GLN A 81 -16.65 -3.38 -4.15
CA GLN A 81 -16.34 -4.18 -5.34
C GLN A 81 -16.52 -3.40 -6.64
N ALA A 82 -17.45 -2.45 -6.70
CA ALA A 82 -17.59 -1.56 -7.83
C ALA A 82 -16.41 -0.59 -7.96
N LEU A 83 -15.94 -0.02 -6.85
CA LEU A 83 -14.75 0.82 -6.85
C LEU A 83 -13.51 0.00 -7.27
N ASP A 84 -13.36 -1.22 -6.75
CA ASP A 84 -12.26 -2.12 -7.12
C ASP A 84 -12.27 -2.43 -8.63
N ALA A 85 -13.43 -2.75 -9.19
CA ALA A 85 -13.58 -3.02 -10.63
C ALA A 85 -13.36 -1.78 -11.51
N ALA A 86 -13.50 -0.57 -10.96
CA ALA A 86 -13.25 0.69 -11.69
C ALA A 86 -11.76 1.05 -11.75
N ILE A 87 -10.92 0.50 -10.87
CA ILE A 87 -9.50 0.81 -10.78
C ILE A 87 -8.68 -0.05 -11.77
N ASP A 88 -7.92 0.62 -12.65
CA ASP A 88 -6.91 0.00 -13.50
C ASP A 88 -5.54 0.10 -12.82
N ARG A 89 -5.11 -1.00 -12.18
CA ARG A 89 -3.86 -1.04 -11.43
C ARG A 89 -2.62 -0.97 -12.33
N GLU A 90 -2.71 -1.49 -13.55
CA GLU A 90 -1.62 -1.42 -14.54
C GLU A 90 -1.45 0.03 -15.04
N ALA A 91 -2.55 0.69 -15.40
CA ALA A 91 -2.53 2.09 -15.81
C ALA A 91 -2.05 3.00 -14.67
N LEU A 92 -2.51 2.76 -13.43
CA LEU A 92 -2.03 3.49 -12.25
C LEU A 92 -0.51 3.33 -12.08
N ASN A 93 -0.01 2.10 -12.17
CA ASN A 93 1.43 1.81 -12.07
C ASN A 93 2.21 2.53 -13.19
N GLN A 94 1.70 2.50 -14.41
CA GLN A 94 2.36 3.15 -15.55
C GLN A 94 2.37 4.68 -15.39
N VAL A 95 1.26 5.28 -14.97
CA VAL A 95 1.12 6.74 -14.90
C VAL A 95 1.93 7.33 -13.74
N VAL A 96 1.87 6.70 -12.57
CA VAL A 96 2.50 7.25 -11.35
C VAL A 96 3.95 6.80 -11.20
N PHE A 97 4.25 5.55 -11.55
CA PHE A 97 5.52 4.90 -11.22
C PHE A 97 6.33 4.48 -12.47
N ASN A 98 5.92 4.89 -13.68
CA ASN A 98 6.57 4.49 -14.95
C ASN A 98 6.69 2.95 -15.10
N GLY A 99 5.76 2.19 -14.52
CA GLY A 99 5.78 0.72 -14.54
C GLY A 99 6.77 0.06 -13.57
N GLU A 100 7.41 0.84 -12.70
CA GLU A 100 8.48 0.31 -11.80
C GLU A 100 7.94 -0.48 -10.60
N PHE A 101 6.68 -0.30 -10.21
CA PHE A 101 6.08 -1.02 -9.08
C PHE A 101 5.25 -2.22 -9.57
N PHE A 102 4.63 -2.96 -8.67
CA PHE A 102 3.87 -4.16 -9.01
C PHE A 102 2.40 -3.96 -8.67
N PRO A 103 1.50 -3.99 -9.67
CA PRO A 103 0.06 -4.08 -9.41
C PRO A 103 -0.25 -5.23 -8.45
N GLY A 104 -1.11 -4.99 -7.48
CA GLY A 104 -1.42 -5.98 -6.45
C GLY A 104 -2.86 -5.88 -5.97
N ASN A 105 -3.41 -7.01 -5.56
CA ASN A 105 -4.74 -7.12 -4.96
C ASN A 105 -4.72 -7.95 -3.68
N GLN A 106 -3.54 -8.24 -3.16
CA GLN A 106 -3.36 -9.07 -1.97
C GLN A 106 -2.45 -8.39 -0.94
N TRP A 107 -2.50 -8.89 0.27
CA TRP A 107 -1.74 -8.43 1.44
C TRP A 107 -0.25 -8.82 1.43
N VAL A 108 0.18 -9.60 0.46
CA VAL A 108 1.58 -9.98 0.21
C VAL A 108 1.94 -9.80 -1.25
N SER A 109 3.21 -9.48 -1.52
CA SER A 109 3.74 -9.35 -2.87
C SER A 109 3.83 -10.70 -3.60
N PRO A 110 3.86 -10.73 -4.94
CA PRO A 110 3.95 -11.97 -5.72
C PRO A 110 5.16 -12.84 -5.43
N GLU A 111 6.25 -12.29 -4.90
CA GLU A 111 7.44 -13.07 -4.51
C GLU A 111 7.30 -13.75 -3.14
N ASN A 112 6.25 -13.43 -2.38
CA ASN A 112 6.01 -14.07 -1.09
C ASN A 112 5.45 -15.49 -1.31
N SER A 113 5.97 -16.47 -0.55
CA SER A 113 5.56 -17.88 -0.64
C SER A 113 4.09 -18.12 -0.30
N TYR A 114 3.40 -17.15 0.31
CA TYR A 114 1.98 -17.19 0.66
C TYR A 114 1.09 -16.42 -0.32
N TYR A 115 1.65 -15.88 -1.40
CA TYR A 115 0.86 -15.26 -2.47
C TYR A 115 -0.07 -16.31 -3.11
N GLN A 116 -1.35 -15.96 -3.27
CA GLN A 116 -2.38 -16.85 -3.75
C GLN A 116 -2.60 -16.65 -5.26
N GLN A 117 -2.01 -17.50 -6.07
CA GLN A 117 -2.11 -17.46 -7.54
C GLN A 117 -3.56 -17.65 -8.04
N ALA A 118 -4.43 -18.26 -7.24
CA ALA A 118 -5.86 -18.43 -7.56
C ALA A 118 -6.63 -17.09 -7.64
N PHE A 119 -6.08 -16.01 -7.08
CA PHE A 119 -6.70 -14.68 -7.06
C PHE A 119 -5.82 -13.67 -7.80
N PRO A 120 -5.77 -13.72 -9.14
CA PRO A 120 -4.96 -12.79 -9.93
C PRO A 120 -5.49 -11.35 -9.78
N VAL A 121 -4.61 -10.38 -10.05
CA VAL A 121 -5.00 -8.97 -10.10
C VAL A 121 -6.13 -8.79 -11.11
N PRO A 122 -7.30 -8.24 -10.70
CA PRO A 122 -8.42 -8.07 -11.59
C PRO A 122 -8.12 -7.01 -12.65
N LYS A 123 -8.60 -7.24 -13.87
CA LYS A 123 -8.61 -6.21 -14.90
C LYS A 123 -9.74 -5.23 -14.63
N ARG A 124 -9.52 -3.98 -15.01
CA ARG A 124 -10.55 -2.95 -14.96
C ARG A 124 -11.79 -3.34 -15.78
N ASP A 125 -12.97 -3.17 -15.19
CA ASP A 125 -14.26 -3.47 -15.84
C ASP A 125 -15.33 -2.47 -15.39
N LEU A 126 -15.56 -1.45 -16.20
CA LEU A 126 -16.55 -0.40 -15.93
C LEU A 126 -18.00 -0.89 -16.03
N ALA A 127 -18.26 -1.90 -16.87
CA ALA A 127 -19.61 -2.46 -16.99
C ALA A 127 -19.97 -3.24 -15.72
N LYS A 128 -19.04 -4.06 -15.22
CA LYS A 128 -19.14 -4.74 -13.93
C LYS A 128 -19.30 -3.75 -12.78
N ALA A 129 -18.48 -2.69 -12.75
CA ALA A 129 -18.55 -1.66 -11.72
C ALA A 129 -19.95 -1.01 -11.65
N LYS A 130 -20.51 -0.59 -12.79
CA LYS A 130 -21.87 -0.02 -12.86
C LYS A 130 -22.96 -1.01 -12.45
N ALA A 131 -22.82 -2.28 -12.82
CA ALA A 131 -23.76 -3.33 -12.40
C ALA A 131 -23.72 -3.53 -10.87
N LEU A 132 -22.52 -3.57 -10.27
CA LEU A 132 -22.32 -3.70 -8.82
C LEU A 132 -22.88 -2.50 -8.03
N LEU A 133 -22.74 -1.27 -8.54
CA LEU A 133 -23.38 -0.09 -7.92
C LEU A 133 -24.91 -0.24 -7.88
N LYS A 134 -25.51 -0.70 -8.99
CA LYS A 134 -26.96 -0.96 -9.05
C LYS A 134 -27.37 -2.08 -8.09
N GLU A 135 -26.62 -3.18 -8.03
CA GLU A 135 -26.85 -4.27 -7.07
C GLU A 135 -26.72 -3.80 -5.61
N GLY A 136 -25.79 -2.87 -5.35
CA GLY A 136 -25.60 -2.23 -4.06
C GLY A 136 -26.71 -1.25 -3.67
N GLY A 137 -27.70 -1.03 -4.55
CA GLY A 137 -28.83 -0.12 -4.32
C GLY A 137 -28.43 1.36 -4.31
N VAL A 138 -27.32 1.72 -4.94
CA VAL A 138 -26.79 3.08 -4.92
C VAL A 138 -27.10 3.82 -6.21
N THR A 139 -27.61 5.05 -6.06
CA THR A 139 -27.76 5.98 -7.18
C THR A 139 -26.50 6.80 -7.33
N ALA A 140 -25.78 6.63 -8.43
CA ALA A 140 -24.64 7.47 -8.80
C ALA A 140 -25.14 8.79 -9.44
N PRO A 141 -24.38 9.92 -9.32
CA PRO A 141 -23.13 10.04 -8.58
C PRO A 141 -23.32 10.24 -7.08
N PHE A 142 -22.27 9.89 -6.28
CA PHE A 142 -22.17 10.19 -4.85
C PHE A 142 -20.75 10.56 -4.47
N ASP A 143 -20.61 11.33 -3.39
CA ASP A 143 -19.33 11.82 -2.90
C ASP A 143 -18.75 10.90 -1.82
N VAL A 144 -17.41 10.77 -1.78
CA VAL A 144 -16.64 10.01 -0.77
C VAL A 144 -15.51 10.88 -0.25
N ASP A 145 -15.42 11.10 1.06
CA ASP A 145 -14.25 11.74 1.71
C ASP A 145 -13.04 10.82 1.60
N PHE A 146 -12.06 11.23 0.81
CA PHE A 146 -10.87 10.47 0.52
C PHE A 146 -9.65 11.06 1.20
N MET A 147 -9.29 10.54 2.37
CA MET A 147 -8.12 10.95 3.11
C MET A 147 -6.85 10.40 2.48
N VAL A 148 -5.87 11.28 2.25
CA VAL A 148 -4.62 10.97 1.56
C VAL A 148 -3.45 11.54 2.35
N PRO A 149 -2.40 10.77 2.66
CA PRO A 149 -1.22 11.29 3.31
C PRO A 149 -0.53 12.35 2.45
N LYS A 150 0.00 13.37 3.09
CA LYS A 150 0.83 14.37 2.39
C LYS A 150 2.05 13.71 1.76
N GLY A 151 2.29 13.94 0.48
CA GLY A 151 3.42 13.44 -0.29
C GLY A 151 3.14 13.42 -1.79
N ALA A 152 4.16 13.52 -2.62
CA ALA A 152 3.99 13.59 -4.07
C ALA A 152 3.37 12.30 -4.64
N GLU A 153 3.91 11.13 -4.28
CA GLU A 153 3.40 9.85 -4.77
C GLU A 153 1.98 9.52 -4.28
N PRO A 154 1.63 9.63 -2.96
CA PRO A 154 0.26 9.38 -2.50
C PRO A 154 -0.77 10.28 -3.17
N GLN A 155 -0.45 11.56 -3.39
CA GLN A 155 -1.36 12.48 -4.06
C GLN A 155 -1.56 12.12 -5.53
N ALA A 156 -0.49 11.80 -6.26
CA ALA A 156 -0.59 11.34 -7.65
C ALA A 156 -1.42 10.05 -7.78
N VAL A 157 -1.23 9.08 -6.87
CA VAL A 157 -2.06 7.85 -6.80
C VAL A 157 -3.52 8.21 -6.58
N ALA A 158 -3.80 9.10 -5.64
CA ALA A 158 -5.17 9.51 -5.31
C ALA A 158 -5.88 10.20 -6.47
N GLU A 159 -5.18 11.06 -7.21
CA GLU A 159 -5.72 11.75 -8.39
C GLU A 159 -6.08 10.76 -9.51
N VAL A 160 -5.24 9.74 -9.74
CA VAL A 160 -5.54 8.68 -10.70
C VAL A 160 -6.76 7.86 -10.28
N ILE A 161 -6.85 7.47 -9.01
CA ILE A 161 -8.01 6.74 -8.46
C ILE A 161 -9.28 7.60 -8.56
N GLN A 162 -9.19 8.88 -8.21
CA GLN A 162 -10.31 9.85 -8.32
C GLN A 162 -10.85 9.90 -9.75
N ALA A 163 -9.96 10.03 -10.74
CA ALA A 163 -10.35 10.07 -12.14
C ALA A 163 -11.04 8.77 -12.59
N MET A 164 -10.48 7.61 -12.22
CA MET A 164 -11.04 6.30 -12.57
C MET A 164 -12.40 6.05 -11.90
N ALA A 165 -12.55 6.40 -10.64
CA ALA A 165 -13.79 6.24 -9.88
C ALA A 165 -14.91 7.14 -10.39
N ALA A 166 -14.58 8.35 -10.85
CA ALA A 166 -15.54 9.29 -11.41
C ALA A 166 -16.25 8.75 -12.67
N GLU A 167 -15.60 7.88 -13.46
CA GLU A 167 -16.22 7.27 -14.65
C GLU A 167 -17.42 6.35 -14.35
N VAL A 168 -17.54 5.90 -13.11
CA VAL A 168 -18.69 5.13 -12.62
C VAL A 168 -19.55 5.92 -11.63
N GLY A 169 -19.26 7.21 -11.44
CA GLY A 169 -20.04 8.12 -10.59
C GLY A 169 -19.68 8.06 -9.11
N ILE A 170 -18.50 7.56 -8.75
CA ILE A 170 -17.94 7.65 -7.39
C ILE A 170 -17.01 8.86 -7.33
N ASN A 171 -17.46 9.95 -6.69
CA ASN A 171 -16.70 11.20 -6.61
C ASN A 171 -15.79 11.19 -5.39
N MET A 172 -14.55 10.73 -5.53
CA MET A 172 -13.56 10.73 -4.46
C MET A 172 -13.10 12.18 -4.19
N LYS A 173 -13.41 12.73 -3.01
CA LYS A 173 -13.04 14.09 -2.58
C LYS A 173 -11.71 14.02 -1.81
N ILE A 174 -10.61 14.26 -2.50
CA ILE A 174 -9.26 14.18 -1.92
C ILE A 174 -9.10 15.21 -0.81
N ARG A 175 -8.74 14.72 0.37
CA ARG A 175 -8.39 15.49 1.56
C ARG A 175 -6.97 15.13 2.00
N VAL A 176 -6.00 15.99 1.62
CA VAL A 176 -4.60 15.80 2.01
C VAL A 176 -4.42 16.07 3.49
N THR A 177 -3.82 15.13 4.20
CA THR A 177 -3.62 15.19 5.65
C THR A 177 -2.18 14.84 6.01
N GLU A 178 -1.61 15.54 7.00
CA GLU A 178 -0.31 15.18 7.54
C GLU A 178 -0.36 13.75 8.13
N PHE A 179 0.72 12.96 7.95
CA PHE A 179 0.69 11.51 8.20
C PHE A 179 0.31 11.14 9.64
N ALA A 180 0.93 11.76 10.65
CA ALA A 180 0.61 11.45 12.05
C ALA A 180 -0.83 11.86 12.42
N THR A 181 -1.33 12.94 11.82
CA THR A 181 -2.72 13.37 11.98
C THR A 181 -3.68 12.39 11.30
N SER A 182 -3.34 11.90 10.10
CA SER A 182 -4.19 10.94 9.38
C SER A 182 -4.34 9.62 10.14
N LEU A 183 -3.30 9.13 10.82
CA LEU A 183 -3.39 7.94 11.67
C LEU A 183 -4.37 8.14 12.84
N LYS A 184 -4.31 9.29 13.54
CA LYS A 184 -5.25 9.61 14.62
C LYS A 184 -6.70 9.70 14.13
N GLN A 185 -6.90 10.30 12.96
CA GLN A 185 -8.22 10.38 12.33
C GLN A 185 -8.72 8.99 11.92
N ALA A 186 -7.84 8.11 11.44
CA ALA A 186 -8.19 6.74 11.10
C ALA A 186 -8.62 5.93 12.34
N GLU A 187 -7.87 6.04 13.44
CA GLU A 187 -8.24 5.44 14.72
C GLU A 187 -9.61 5.94 15.23
N ALA A 188 -9.90 7.22 15.04
CA ALA A 188 -11.18 7.84 15.44
C ALA A 188 -12.33 7.59 14.45
N GLY A 189 -12.08 6.93 13.29
CA GLY A 189 -13.08 6.72 12.25
C GLY A 189 -13.48 7.98 11.48
N GLU A 190 -12.63 9.01 11.47
CA GLU A 190 -12.88 10.32 10.83
C GLU A 190 -12.53 10.33 9.33
N TYR A 191 -12.85 9.27 8.61
CA TYR A 191 -12.64 9.11 7.17
C TYR A 191 -13.67 8.15 6.57
N GLU A 192 -13.85 8.19 5.25
CA GLU A 192 -14.68 7.24 4.50
C GLU A 192 -13.81 6.29 3.68
N ALA A 193 -12.81 6.83 2.98
CA ALA A 193 -11.74 6.08 2.34
C ALA A 193 -10.38 6.70 2.71
N TYR A 194 -9.36 5.87 2.97
CA TYR A 194 -8.03 6.32 3.35
C TYR A 194 -6.95 5.57 2.58
N LEU A 195 -6.13 6.30 1.83
CA LEU A 195 -4.98 5.74 1.13
C LEU A 195 -3.85 5.51 2.13
N LEU A 196 -3.53 4.25 2.42
CA LEU A 196 -2.56 3.89 3.45
C LEU A 196 -1.59 2.82 2.96
N ALA A 197 -0.36 2.88 3.46
CA ALA A 197 0.66 1.88 3.22
C ALA A 197 0.95 1.04 4.46
N TRP A 198 1.29 -0.21 4.23
CA TRP A 198 1.93 -1.08 5.22
C TRP A 198 3.33 -1.46 4.75
N SER A 199 4.33 -1.29 5.60
CA SER A 199 5.73 -1.63 5.27
C SER A 199 5.99 -3.14 5.12
N GLY A 200 5.05 -3.96 5.55
CA GLY A 200 5.12 -5.41 5.43
C GLY A 200 5.89 -6.12 6.53
N ARG A 201 5.61 -7.42 6.63
CA ARG A 201 6.37 -8.37 7.44
C ARG A 201 6.60 -9.63 6.61
N SER A 202 7.69 -10.33 6.85
CA SER A 202 8.03 -11.58 6.14
C SER A 202 7.03 -12.69 6.45
N ASP A 203 6.59 -12.79 7.71
CA ASP A 203 5.51 -13.70 8.08
C ASP A 203 4.14 -13.09 7.74
N PRO A 204 3.26 -13.86 7.08
CA PRO A 204 1.93 -13.39 6.67
C PRO A 204 1.06 -12.91 7.83
N ASP A 205 1.20 -13.44 9.02
CA ASP A 205 0.45 -13.01 10.19
C ASP A 205 0.64 -11.51 10.49
N GLY A 206 1.88 -11.01 10.31
CA GLY A 206 2.19 -9.60 10.50
C GLY A 206 1.58 -8.66 9.46
N ASN A 207 1.01 -9.19 8.38
CA ASN A 207 0.32 -8.42 7.33
C ASN A 207 -1.21 -8.54 7.43
N LEU A 208 -1.73 -9.44 8.24
CA LEU A 208 -3.17 -9.74 8.28
C LEU A 208 -3.79 -9.55 9.66
N TYR A 209 -3.21 -10.15 10.70
CA TYR A 209 -3.90 -10.27 11.99
C TYR A 209 -4.33 -8.93 12.55
N SER A 210 -3.40 -7.98 12.66
CA SER A 210 -3.69 -6.65 13.24
C SER A 210 -4.59 -5.77 12.35
N PHE A 211 -4.78 -6.13 11.09
CA PHE A 211 -5.56 -5.37 10.12
C PHE A 211 -6.98 -5.89 9.93
N HIS A 212 -7.20 -7.20 10.10
CA HIS A 212 -8.47 -7.86 9.80
C HIS A 212 -9.14 -8.50 11.01
N LYS A 213 -8.42 -8.78 12.09
CA LYS A 213 -9.01 -9.28 13.33
C LYS A 213 -9.94 -8.23 13.93
N CYS A 214 -11.11 -8.65 14.33
CA CYS A 214 -12.11 -7.81 14.99
C CYS A 214 -11.49 -7.04 16.18
N LYS A 215 -11.64 -5.71 16.21
CA LYS A 215 -11.08 -4.82 17.25
C LYS A 215 -9.55 -4.82 17.38
N ALA A 216 -8.83 -5.34 16.41
CA ALA A 216 -7.37 -5.27 16.40
C ALA A 216 -6.88 -3.83 16.17
N PRO A 217 -5.68 -3.47 16.67
CA PRO A 217 -5.23 -2.07 16.77
C PRO A 217 -5.03 -1.37 15.43
N LEU A 218 -4.80 -2.10 14.33
CA LEU A 218 -4.63 -1.54 13.00
C LEU A 218 -5.84 -1.81 12.08
N ASN A 219 -6.92 -2.36 12.62
CA ASN A 219 -8.17 -2.54 11.89
C ASN A 219 -8.95 -1.21 11.87
N TYR A 220 -8.36 -0.19 11.25
CA TYR A 220 -9.00 1.13 11.09
C TYR A 220 -10.34 1.07 10.35
N PRO A 221 -10.52 0.19 9.34
CA PRO A 221 -11.84 -0.03 8.73
C PRO A 221 -12.94 -0.41 9.71
N GLY A 222 -12.62 -0.99 10.87
CA GLY A 222 -13.60 -1.51 11.81
C GLY A 222 -14.33 -2.75 11.28
N SER A 223 -13.74 -3.44 10.31
CA SER A 223 -14.31 -4.68 9.75
C SER A 223 -14.31 -5.78 10.79
N CYS A 224 -15.42 -6.51 10.91
CA CYS A 224 -15.57 -7.57 11.89
C CYS A 224 -16.34 -8.76 11.28
N ASN A 225 -15.62 -9.80 10.94
CA ASN A 225 -16.17 -11.05 10.41
C ASN A 225 -15.69 -12.23 11.26
N PRO A 226 -16.58 -12.93 11.98
CA PRO A 226 -16.20 -14.05 12.85
C PRO A 226 -15.48 -15.20 12.13
N GLU A 227 -15.74 -15.41 10.84
CA GLU A 227 -15.06 -16.46 10.06
C GLU A 227 -13.62 -16.04 9.75
N ILE A 228 -13.38 -14.78 9.40
CA ILE A 228 -12.03 -14.23 9.25
C ILE A 228 -11.28 -14.34 10.58
N ASP A 229 -11.90 -13.95 11.68
CA ASP A 229 -11.33 -14.04 13.03
C ASP A 229 -10.89 -15.47 13.38
N LYS A 230 -11.76 -16.43 13.11
CA LYS A 230 -11.49 -17.86 13.34
C LYS A 230 -10.31 -18.36 12.49
N LEU A 231 -10.28 -18.01 11.21
CA LEU A 231 -9.20 -18.42 10.30
C LEU A 231 -7.87 -17.74 10.66
N LEU A 232 -7.88 -16.48 11.09
CA LEU A 232 -6.69 -15.79 11.58
C LEU A 232 -6.11 -16.51 12.82
N ASP A 233 -6.95 -16.87 13.80
CA ASP A 233 -6.50 -17.63 14.97
C ASP A 233 -5.96 -19.01 14.55
N GLN A 234 -6.64 -19.71 13.64
CA GLN A 234 -6.22 -21.00 13.13
C GLN A 234 -4.89 -20.94 12.37
N SER A 235 -4.60 -19.85 11.65
CA SER A 235 -3.35 -19.69 10.88
C SER A 235 -2.09 -19.65 11.74
N ARG A 236 -2.23 -19.42 13.05
CA ARG A 236 -1.15 -19.37 14.04
C ARG A 236 -0.79 -20.72 14.65
N ILE A 237 -1.62 -21.75 14.43
CA ILE A 237 -1.45 -23.06 15.07
C ILE A 237 -0.53 -23.99 14.29
N PRO A 238 -0.66 -24.16 12.93
CA PRO A 238 0.12 -25.13 12.20
C PRO A 238 1.59 -24.76 12.10
N SER A 239 2.47 -25.73 12.31
CA SER A 239 3.89 -25.65 11.92
C SER A 239 4.10 -26.05 10.45
N ASP A 240 3.16 -26.78 9.84
CA ASP A 240 3.22 -27.18 8.43
C ASP A 240 2.81 -26.03 7.51
N THR A 241 3.70 -25.70 6.56
CA THR A 241 3.51 -24.59 5.62
C THR A 241 2.32 -24.83 4.67
N GLY A 242 2.07 -26.08 4.26
CA GLY A 242 0.97 -26.41 3.34
C GLY A 242 -0.39 -26.19 4.00
N GLN A 243 -0.56 -26.66 5.23
CA GLN A 243 -1.78 -26.40 6.01
C GLN A 243 -2.01 -24.91 6.22
N ARG A 244 -0.95 -24.19 6.54
CA ARG A 244 -1.01 -22.75 6.75
C ARG A 244 -1.40 -22.00 5.46
N LYS A 245 -0.85 -22.39 4.30
CA LYS A 245 -1.22 -21.84 3.00
C LYS A 245 -2.70 -22.05 2.67
N ALA A 246 -3.25 -23.23 2.95
CA ALA A 246 -4.66 -23.52 2.72
C ALA A 246 -5.60 -22.66 3.58
N ILE A 247 -5.18 -22.30 4.80
CA ILE A 247 -5.92 -21.35 5.65
C ILE A 247 -5.86 -19.93 5.04
N TYR A 248 -4.68 -19.50 4.61
CA TYR A 248 -4.53 -18.17 3.99
C TYR A 248 -5.24 -18.05 2.64
N GLU A 249 -5.39 -19.12 1.88
CA GLU A 249 -6.22 -19.13 0.67
C GLU A 249 -7.68 -18.78 0.98
N LYS A 250 -8.26 -19.43 2.00
CA LYS A 250 -9.62 -19.14 2.47
C LYS A 250 -9.74 -17.71 2.99
N LEU A 251 -8.76 -17.26 3.79
CA LEU A 251 -8.69 -15.88 4.28
C LEU A 251 -8.65 -14.86 3.14
N THR A 252 -7.78 -15.08 2.15
CA THR A 252 -7.66 -14.20 0.99
C THR A 252 -8.99 -14.05 0.27
N LYS A 253 -9.70 -15.18 0.04
CA LYS A 253 -11.03 -15.13 -0.58
C LYS A 253 -12.01 -14.26 0.22
N LEU A 254 -12.14 -14.49 1.52
CA LEU A 254 -13.08 -13.74 2.36
C LEU A 254 -12.73 -12.25 2.45
N ILE A 255 -11.42 -11.92 2.49
CA ILE A 255 -10.94 -10.54 2.52
C ILE A 255 -11.28 -9.84 1.20
N LEU A 256 -11.03 -10.48 0.06
CA LEU A 256 -11.35 -9.95 -1.27
C LEU A 256 -12.88 -9.85 -1.50
N ASP A 257 -13.68 -10.75 -0.94
CA ASP A 257 -15.14 -10.65 -1.02
C ASP A 257 -15.70 -9.47 -0.20
N ASN A 258 -15.06 -9.10 0.90
CA ASN A 258 -15.48 -8.00 1.77
C ASN A 258 -14.92 -6.63 1.36
N GLU A 259 -13.68 -6.61 0.89
CA GLU A 259 -12.96 -5.41 0.42
C GLU A 259 -12.99 -4.21 1.39
N ALA A 260 -12.84 -4.48 2.69
CA ALA A 260 -12.61 -3.40 3.66
C ALA A 260 -11.24 -2.72 3.46
N ILE A 261 -10.28 -3.45 2.87
CA ILE A 261 -9.02 -2.94 2.37
C ILE A 261 -8.89 -3.36 0.90
N LEU A 262 -8.88 -2.40 -0.01
CA LEU A 262 -8.60 -2.63 -1.43
C LEU A 262 -7.09 -2.50 -1.65
N TYR A 263 -6.40 -3.62 -1.88
CA TYR A 263 -4.97 -3.61 -2.18
C TYR A 263 -4.74 -3.09 -3.60
N LEU A 264 -3.75 -2.23 -3.79
CA LEU A 264 -3.50 -1.52 -5.05
C LEU A 264 -2.20 -1.93 -5.72
N TYR A 265 -1.10 -1.90 -4.98
CA TYR A 265 0.21 -2.23 -5.52
C TYR A 265 1.23 -2.56 -4.42
N HIS A 266 2.32 -3.22 -4.84
CA HIS A 266 3.49 -3.49 -4.02
C HIS A 266 4.65 -2.61 -4.49
N PRO A 267 5.18 -1.71 -3.63
CA PRO A 267 6.25 -0.82 -4.02
C PRO A 267 7.58 -1.56 -4.14
N ARG A 268 8.47 -1.07 -4.99
CA ARG A 268 9.89 -1.36 -4.85
C ARG A 268 10.47 -0.53 -3.71
N VAL A 269 11.38 -1.11 -2.97
CA VAL A 269 12.28 -0.35 -2.11
C VAL A 269 13.30 0.31 -3.02
N LEU A 270 13.35 1.64 -3.00
CA LEU A 270 14.25 2.46 -3.81
C LEU A 270 15.19 3.22 -2.89
N ILE A 271 16.45 2.78 -2.88
CA ILE A 271 17.53 3.42 -2.13
C ILE A 271 18.56 3.97 -3.12
N ALA A 272 18.82 5.26 -3.06
CA ALA A 272 19.92 5.83 -3.82
C ALA A 272 21.09 6.19 -2.90
N HIS A 273 22.31 5.92 -3.35
CA HIS A 273 23.51 6.22 -2.57
C HIS A 273 24.66 6.64 -3.46
N THR A 274 25.66 7.30 -2.87
CA THR A 274 26.89 7.67 -3.58
C THR A 274 27.70 6.45 -3.96
N THR A 275 28.49 6.54 -5.04
CA THR A 275 29.45 5.47 -5.42
C THR A 275 30.57 5.28 -4.42
N ARG A 276 30.78 6.26 -3.51
CA ARG A 276 31.74 6.14 -2.39
C ARG A 276 31.30 5.14 -1.33
N LEU A 277 29.98 4.90 -1.21
CA LEU A 277 29.43 3.91 -0.28
C LEU A 277 29.49 2.52 -0.93
N GLU A 278 30.34 1.65 -0.40
CA GLU A 278 30.54 0.28 -0.87
C GLU A 278 29.92 -0.74 0.09
N GLY A 279 29.59 -1.92 -0.46
CA GLY A 279 29.04 -3.04 0.30
C GLY A 279 27.54 -2.95 0.57
N TYR A 280 26.84 -1.91 0.08
CA TYR A 280 25.40 -1.78 0.29
C TYR A 280 24.62 -2.84 -0.50
N ARG A 281 23.69 -3.50 0.19
CA ARG A 281 22.75 -4.46 -0.40
C ARG A 281 21.34 -4.18 0.12
N GLN A 282 20.42 -3.92 -0.79
CA GLN A 282 19.00 -3.74 -0.45
C GLN A 282 18.32 -5.09 -0.24
N LEU A 283 17.53 -5.18 0.84
CA LEU A 283 16.63 -6.29 1.11
C LEU A 283 15.17 -5.84 1.02
N SER A 284 14.27 -6.78 0.82
CA SER A 284 12.84 -6.54 0.59
C SER A 284 12.10 -5.89 1.77
N ASP A 285 12.68 -5.94 2.99
CA ASP A 285 12.10 -5.29 4.17
C ASP A 285 12.35 -3.77 4.24
N GLY A 286 13.14 -3.22 3.32
CA GLY A 286 13.44 -1.79 3.23
C GLY A 286 14.40 -1.24 4.28
N LEU A 287 14.90 -2.07 5.21
CA LEU A 287 15.78 -1.61 6.27
C LEU A 287 17.22 -1.38 5.78
N VAL A 288 17.78 -0.22 6.10
CA VAL A 288 19.18 0.10 5.84
C VAL A 288 20.07 -0.63 6.84
N ARG A 289 20.93 -1.51 6.34
CA ARG A 289 21.89 -2.26 7.14
C ARG A 289 23.30 -1.72 6.93
N VAL A 290 23.89 -1.24 8.02
CA VAL A 290 25.21 -0.57 7.97
C VAL A 290 26.39 -1.50 8.20
N VAL A 291 26.15 -2.74 8.62
CA VAL A 291 27.21 -3.73 8.86
C VAL A 291 27.85 -4.13 7.53
N GLY A 292 29.15 -3.99 7.44
CA GLY A 292 29.93 -4.31 6.22
C GLY A 292 30.06 -3.16 5.23
N LEU A 293 29.42 -2.00 5.49
CA LEU A 293 29.58 -0.83 4.65
C LEU A 293 30.95 -0.16 4.85
N THR A 294 31.45 0.41 3.75
CA THR A 294 32.67 1.24 3.73
C THR A 294 32.36 2.53 2.99
N LEU A 295 32.77 3.66 3.51
CA LEU A 295 32.70 4.96 2.86
C LEU A 295 34.12 5.39 2.47
N LYS A 296 34.36 5.62 1.16
CA LYS A 296 35.64 6.09 0.61
C LYS A 296 35.67 7.60 0.44
#